data_d6212d1ee0ed7724936cdc4987afe918
#
_entry.id   d6212d1ee0ed7724936cdc4987afe918
#
_cell.length_a   1.000
_cell.length_b   1.000
_cell.length_c   1.000
_cell.angle_alpha   90.00
_cell.angle_beta   90.00
_cell.angle_gamma   90.00
#
_symmetry.space_group_name_H-M   'P 1'
#
loop_
_entity.id
_entity.type
_entity.pdbx_description
1 polymer ?
#
loop_
_entity_poly.entity_id
_entity_poly.type
_entity_poly.pdbx_seq_one_letter_code
_entity_poly.pdbx_strand_id
1 'polypeptide(L)'
;MYKTRWCYIIVLGVSLFAAGCDSAGPAKQEDLGRGIVQGTLGARPNSAAGLAVPAHASMLEGQVTAVEGGAYLVREIGGIDRRLAHDENTRIDRPAHVGDRIEAFVDEGGRAILIRNRDHDER
;
A
#
# COMPACT_ATOMS: atom_id res chain seq x y z
N MET A 1 -48.09 0.66 -11.80
CA MET A 1 -48.25 1.99 -12.37
C MET A 1 -48.00 3.05 -11.31
N TYR A 2 -46.80 3.41 -11.05
CA TYR A 2 -46.48 4.66 -10.34
C TYR A 2 -45.25 5.27 -10.97
N LYS A 3 -45.53 6.19 -11.84
CA LYS A 3 -44.56 7.15 -12.36
C LYS A 3 -44.33 8.17 -11.27
N THR A 4 -43.19 8.12 -10.64
CA THR A 4 -42.77 9.23 -9.80
C THR A 4 -41.69 10.02 -10.55
N ARG A 5 -42.16 11.07 -11.11
CA ARG A 5 -41.37 12.17 -11.66
C ARG A 5 -40.70 12.85 -10.50
N TRP A 6 -39.40 12.74 -10.41
CA TRP A 6 -38.65 13.61 -9.51
C TRP A 6 -37.91 14.66 -10.27
N CYS A 7 -38.42 15.82 -9.95
CA CYS A 7 -38.02 17.12 -10.47
C CYS A 7 -36.57 17.45 -10.12
N TYR A 8 -35.96 17.97 -11.10
CA TYR A 8 -34.91 18.96 -11.16
C TYR A 8 -34.82 19.87 -9.93
N ILE A 9 -33.69 19.85 -9.28
CA ILE A 9 -33.18 21.04 -8.59
C ILE A 9 -31.76 21.25 -9.10
N ILE A 10 -31.69 22.12 -10.07
CA ILE A 10 -30.47 22.77 -10.51
C ILE A 10 -30.18 23.83 -9.47
N VAL A 11 -29.19 23.62 -8.64
CA VAL A 11 -28.62 24.70 -7.84
C VAL A 11 -27.33 25.10 -8.53
N LEU A 12 -27.45 26.20 -9.25
CA LEU A 12 -26.34 27.01 -9.70
C LEU A 12 -25.64 27.58 -8.47
N GLY A 13 -24.53 27.02 -8.11
CA GLY A 13 -23.60 27.59 -7.17
C GLY A 13 -22.35 28.07 -7.89
N VAL A 14 -22.45 29.24 -8.47
CA VAL A 14 -21.27 29.98 -8.93
C VAL A 14 -20.55 30.50 -7.69
N SER A 15 -19.47 29.85 -7.30
CA SER A 15 -18.53 30.43 -6.35
C SER A 15 -17.23 30.73 -7.07
N LEU A 16 -17.13 31.97 -7.49
CA LEU A 16 -15.85 32.59 -7.76
C LEU A 16 -15.04 32.62 -6.46
N PHE A 17 -14.01 31.82 -6.38
CA PHE A 17 -12.89 32.15 -5.51
C PHE A 17 -11.67 32.34 -6.39
N ALA A 18 -11.57 33.58 -6.84
CA ALA A 18 -10.31 34.14 -7.26
C ALA A 18 -9.55 34.56 -6.00
N ALA A 19 -8.25 34.52 -6.12
CA ALA A 19 -7.24 35.10 -5.28
C ALA A 19 -6.75 34.25 -4.11
N GLY A 20 -5.68 33.69 -4.33
CA GLY A 20 -4.73 33.22 -3.36
C GLY A 20 -3.38 33.21 -4.01
N CYS A 21 -3.05 34.34 -4.54
CA CYS A 21 -1.70 34.65 -4.94
C CYS A 21 -0.78 34.56 -3.75
N ASP A 22 0.35 33.96 -4.00
CA ASP A 22 1.54 34.68 -3.74
C ASP A 22 1.97 34.72 -2.30
N SER A 23 2.78 33.78 -2.03
CA SER A 23 3.96 34.09 -1.24
C SER A 23 5.07 33.18 -1.73
N ALA A 24 5.56 33.51 -2.89
CA ALA A 24 6.92 33.21 -3.23
C ALA A 24 7.81 34.06 -2.33
N GLY A 25 7.87 33.72 -1.06
CA GLY A 25 8.96 34.13 -0.21
C GLY A 25 10.23 33.50 -0.82
N PRO A 26 11.35 34.22 -0.84
CA PRO A 26 12.60 33.60 -1.27
C PRO A 26 12.86 32.43 -0.34
N ALA A 27 12.60 31.25 -0.84
CA ALA A 27 13.02 30.03 -0.20
C ALA A 27 14.53 30.12 -0.10
N LYS A 28 15.02 30.30 1.12
CA LYS A 28 16.44 30.20 1.39
C LYS A 28 16.85 28.79 0.98
N GLN A 29 17.46 28.72 -0.14
CA GLN A 29 17.96 27.50 -0.77
C GLN A 29 19.02 26.78 0.08
N GLU A 30 19.35 27.33 1.23
CA GLU A 30 20.37 26.79 2.12
C GLU A 30 19.90 25.70 3.07
N ASP A 31 18.58 25.54 3.24
CA ASP A 31 18.05 24.56 4.18
C ASP A 31 17.72 23.19 3.57
N LEU A 32 17.72 23.11 2.25
CA LEU A 32 17.47 21.83 1.54
C LEU A 32 18.65 20.85 1.61
N GLY A 33 19.84 21.35 1.91
CA GLY A 33 21.04 20.52 2.01
C GLY A 33 21.22 19.82 3.37
N ARG A 34 20.65 20.37 4.43
CA ARG A 34 20.85 19.85 5.79
C ARG A 34 19.92 18.71 6.15
N GLY A 35 18.74 18.66 5.55
CA GLY A 35 17.76 17.63 5.86
C GLY A 35 18.10 16.25 5.25
N ILE A 36 18.87 16.25 4.17
CA ILE A 36 19.17 15.00 3.45
C ILE A 36 20.35 14.25 4.09
N VAL A 37 21.27 14.95 4.72
CA VAL A 37 22.49 14.33 5.29
C VAL A 37 22.21 13.66 6.65
N GLN A 38 21.24 14.15 7.41
CA GLN A 38 20.92 13.57 8.71
C GLN A 38 20.06 12.31 8.63
N GLY A 39 19.33 12.11 7.53
CA GLY A 39 18.54 10.91 7.32
C GLY A 39 19.35 9.68 6.88
N THR A 40 20.56 9.91 6.32
CA THR A 40 21.38 8.82 5.78
C THR A 40 22.36 8.21 6.78
N LEU A 41 22.66 8.90 7.86
CA LEU A 41 23.63 8.41 8.86
C LEU A 41 23.02 7.55 9.96
N GLY A 42 21.67 7.45 10.01
CA GLY A 42 20.97 6.62 10.99
C GLY A 42 20.39 5.33 10.42
N ALA A 43 20.43 5.13 9.13
CA ALA A 43 19.97 3.92 8.50
C ALA A 43 21.00 2.82 8.72
N ARG A 44 20.80 2.02 9.75
CA ARG A 44 21.45 0.72 9.82
C ARG A 44 21.11 -0.02 8.52
N PRO A 45 22.08 -0.50 7.77
CA PRO A 45 21.83 -1.37 6.64
C PRO A 45 21.46 -2.75 7.19
N ASN A 46 20.26 -2.86 7.75
CA ASN A 46 19.63 -4.14 7.99
C ASN A 46 18.67 -4.36 6.83
N SER A 47 19.24 -4.46 5.69
CA SER A 47 18.46 -4.56 4.49
C SER A 47 19.01 -5.61 3.60
N ALA A 48 18.36 -6.70 3.68
CA ALA A 48 18.07 -7.41 2.45
C ALA A 48 17.41 -6.40 1.49
N ALA A 49 18.16 -6.06 0.49
CA ALA A 49 17.83 -5.29 -0.70
C ALA A 49 16.38 -4.77 -0.84
N GLY A 50 16.13 -3.54 -0.46
CA GLY A 50 15.51 -2.65 -1.42
C GLY A 50 14.00 -2.65 -1.57
N LEU A 51 13.20 -3.20 -0.66
CA LEU A 51 11.76 -3.03 -0.71
C LEU A 51 11.34 -2.20 0.50
N ALA A 52 11.20 -0.89 0.30
CA ALA A 52 10.65 0.00 1.31
C ALA A 52 9.21 -0.43 1.61
N VAL A 53 8.99 -0.93 2.81
CA VAL A 53 7.65 -1.22 3.32
C VAL A 53 7.05 0.11 3.78
N PRO A 54 5.84 0.47 3.33
CA PRO A 54 5.17 1.66 3.82
C PRO A 54 4.98 1.63 5.34
N ALA A 55 5.12 2.78 5.97
CA ALA A 55 5.04 2.90 7.43
C ALA A 55 3.69 2.48 8.04
N HIS A 56 2.65 2.37 7.22
CA HIS A 56 1.29 2.01 7.63
C HIS A 56 0.87 0.60 7.17
N ALA A 57 1.81 -0.20 6.69
CA ALA A 57 1.51 -1.58 6.31
C ALA A 57 1.55 -2.50 7.52
N SER A 58 0.56 -3.35 7.66
CA SER A 58 0.58 -4.46 8.61
C SER A 58 1.23 -5.69 7.98
N MET A 59 2.01 -6.38 8.77
CA MET A 59 2.63 -7.64 8.33
C MET A 59 1.70 -8.81 8.64
N LEU A 60 1.56 -9.70 7.69
CA LEU A 60 0.81 -10.94 7.80
C LEU A 60 1.71 -12.09 7.37
N GLU A 61 1.76 -13.14 8.17
CA GLU A 61 2.50 -14.35 7.86
C GLU A 61 1.56 -15.56 7.92
N GLY A 62 1.66 -16.44 6.94
CA GLY A 62 0.83 -17.63 6.90
C GLY A 62 1.16 -18.56 5.75
N GLN A 63 0.41 -19.64 5.66
CA GLN A 63 0.53 -20.66 4.61
C GLN A 63 -0.56 -20.46 3.54
N VAL A 64 -0.17 -20.51 2.29
CA VAL A 64 -1.11 -20.45 1.16
C VAL A 64 -1.95 -21.72 1.12
N THR A 65 -3.24 -21.58 1.24
CA THR A 65 -4.21 -22.69 1.17
C THR A 65 -4.88 -22.81 -0.19
N ALA A 66 -5.01 -21.70 -0.91
CA ALA A 66 -5.52 -21.67 -2.27
C ALA A 66 -4.98 -20.48 -3.04
N VAL A 67 -4.93 -20.59 -4.35
CA VAL A 67 -4.56 -19.51 -5.27
C VAL A 67 -5.76 -19.25 -6.16
N GLU A 68 -6.28 -18.05 -6.07
CA GLU A 68 -7.37 -17.56 -6.92
C GLU A 68 -6.85 -16.52 -7.90
N GLY A 69 -7.60 -16.24 -8.95
CA GLY A 69 -7.25 -15.17 -9.87
C GLY A 69 -7.21 -13.81 -9.14
N GLY A 70 -6.00 -13.26 -8.94
CA GLY A 70 -5.81 -11.99 -8.26
C GLY A 70 -5.87 -12.03 -6.74
N ALA A 71 -5.80 -13.21 -6.11
CA ALA A 71 -5.73 -13.34 -4.65
C ALA A 71 -5.09 -14.66 -4.19
N TYR A 72 -4.46 -14.60 -3.03
CA TYR A 72 -4.05 -15.78 -2.27
C TYR A 72 -4.97 -15.96 -1.06
N LEU A 73 -5.42 -17.19 -0.82
CA LEU A 73 -6.02 -17.56 0.44
C LEU A 73 -4.91 -18.05 1.36
N VAL A 74 -4.76 -17.39 2.49
CA VAL A 74 -3.65 -17.62 3.42
C VAL A 74 -4.20 -17.94 4.79
N ARG A 75 -3.73 -19.04 5.36
CA ARG A 75 -4.00 -19.38 6.75
C ARG A 75 -2.90 -18.81 7.63
N GLU A 76 -3.27 -17.86 8.46
CA GLU A 76 -2.37 -17.28 9.46
C GLU A 76 -1.98 -18.32 10.52
N ILE A 77 -0.90 -18.04 11.24
CA ILE A 77 -0.41 -18.90 12.33
C ILE A 77 -1.50 -19.13 13.39
N GLY A 78 -2.41 -18.18 13.58
CA GLY A 78 -3.58 -18.31 14.46
C GLY A 78 -4.73 -19.16 13.92
N GLY A 79 -4.60 -19.75 12.73
CA GLY A 79 -5.64 -20.58 12.10
C GLY A 79 -6.74 -19.80 11.38
N ILE A 80 -6.61 -18.50 11.27
CA ILE A 80 -7.57 -17.65 10.57
C ILE A 80 -7.23 -17.65 9.08
N ASP A 81 -8.24 -17.93 8.25
CA ASP A 81 -8.08 -17.83 6.81
C ASP A 81 -8.36 -16.39 6.36
N ARG A 82 -7.40 -15.83 5.63
CA ARG A 82 -7.47 -14.48 5.09
C ARG A 82 -7.26 -14.47 3.59
N ARG A 83 -8.09 -13.70 2.91
CA ARG A 83 -7.95 -13.48 1.47
C ARG A 83 -7.09 -12.26 1.24
N LEU A 84 -5.92 -12.45 0.62
CA LEU A 84 -5.01 -11.40 0.21
C LEU A 84 -5.25 -11.07 -1.26
N ALA A 85 -5.93 -9.98 -1.52
CA ALA A 85 -6.05 -9.46 -2.88
C ALA A 85 -4.72 -8.85 -3.32
N HIS A 86 -4.31 -9.16 -4.53
CA HIS A 86 -3.15 -8.54 -5.16
C HIS A 86 -3.53 -8.01 -6.54
N ASP A 87 -2.86 -6.98 -6.97
CA ASP A 87 -3.05 -6.32 -8.24
C ASP A 87 -1.70 -6.02 -8.91
N GLU A 88 -1.73 -5.29 -9.99
CA GLU A 88 -0.53 -4.88 -10.74
C GLU A 88 0.46 -4.02 -9.93
N ASN A 89 -0.01 -3.39 -8.85
CA ASN A 89 0.82 -2.58 -7.96
C ASN A 89 1.42 -3.40 -6.82
N THR A 90 0.95 -4.62 -6.62
CA THR A 90 1.48 -5.54 -5.62
C THR A 90 2.83 -6.07 -6.08
N ARG A 91 3.85 -5.89 -5.26
CA ARG A 91 5.17 -6.48 -5.53
C ARG A 91 5.18 -7.91 -5.03
N ILE A 92 5.37 -8.84 -5.94
CA ILE A 92 5.51 -10.26 -5.63
C ILE A 92 6.95 -10.64 -5.93
N ASP A 93 7.68 -11.02 -4.90
CA ASP A 93 9.06 -11.44 -5.05
C ASP A 93 9.13 -12.74 -5.86
N ARG A 94 8.30 -13.70 -5.48
CA ARG A 94 8.13 -14.96 -6.23
C ARG A 94 6.68 -15.42 -6.14
N PRO A 95 6.14 -15.99 -7.22
CA PRO A 95 4.82 -16.62 -7.16
C PRO A 95 4.78 -17.68 -6.06
N ALA A 96 3.74 -17.66 -5.26
CA ALA A 96 3.51 -18.64 -4.22
C ALA A 96 2.53 -19.71 -4.70
N HIS A 97 2.75 -20.93 -4.25
CA HIS A 97 1.91 -22.08 -4.53
C HIS A 97 1.17 -22.51 -3.27
N VAL A 98 0.18 -23.37 -3.43
CA VAL A 98 -0.52 -23.97 -2.28
C VAL A 98 0.48 -24.77 -1.45
N GLY A 99 0.52 -24.47 -0.16
CA GLY A 99 1.45 -25.06 0.79
C GLY A 99 2.64 -24.18 1.15
N ASP A 100 2.97 -23.18 0.32
CA ASP A 100 4.08 -22.28 0.58
C ASP A 100 3.79 -21.35 1.75
N ARG A 101 4.80 -21.01 2.53
CA ARG A 101 4.74 -19.96 3.52
C ARG A 101 5.07 -18.62 2.89
N ILE A 102 4.22 -17.66 3.16
CA ILE A 102 4.42 -16.30 2.68
C ILE A 102 4.41 -15.30 3.81
N GLU A 103 5.14 -14.23 3.60
CA GLU A 103 5.08 -13.00 4.36
C GLU A 103 4.48 -11.92 3.45
N ALA A 104 3.41 -11.29 3.88
CA ALA A 104 2.75 -10.25 3.14
C ALA A 104 2.64 -8.97 3.95
N PHE A 105 2.83 -7.85 3.28
CA PHE A 105 2.56 -6.54 3.83
C PHE A 105 1.28 -6.02 3.20
N VAL A 106 0.30 -5.70 4.02
CA VAL A 106 -1.03 -5.28 3.61
C VAL A 106 -1.31 -3.86 4.06
N ASP A 107 -2.01 -3.11 3.22
CA ASP A 107 -2.49 -1.78 3.54
C ASP A 107 -3.69 -1.82 4.49
N GLU A 108 -4.17 -0.64 4.89
CA GLU A 108 -5.35 -0.50 5.75
C GLU A 108 -6.62 -1.07 5.12
N GLY A 109 -6.67 -1.19 3.79
CA GLY A 109 -7.77 -1.79 3.04
C GLY A 109 -7.68 -3.33 2.92
N GLY A 110 -6.62 -3.95 3.47
CA GLY A 110 -6.41 -5.39 3.38
C GLY A 110 -5.85 -5.86 2.03
N ARG A 111 -5.34 -4.94 1.20
CA ARG A 111 -4.71 -5.24 -0.07
C ARG A 111 -3.22 -5.49 0.14
N ALA A 112 -2.67 -6.50 -0.51
CA ALA A 112 -1.25 -6.77 -0.45
C ALA A 112 -0.43 -5.72 -1.22
N ILE A 113 0.56 -5.16 -0.56
CA ILE A 113 1.55 -4.25 -1.15
C ILE A 113 2.78 -5.04 -1.60
N LEU A 114 3.20 -5.97 -0.76
CA LEU A 114 4.35 -6.81 -1.00
C LEU A 114 4.06 -8.23 -0.50
N ILE A 115 4.43 -9.21 -1.30
CA ILE A 115 4.34 -10.63 -0.95
C ILE A 115 5.71 -11.27 -1.16
N ARG A 116 6.22 -11.92 -0.13
CA ARG A 116 7.47 -12.69 -0.16
C ARG A 116 7.19 -14.16 0.09
N ASN A 117 7.76 -15.01 -0.73
CA ASN A 117 7.74 -16.46 -0.50
C ASN A 117 8.91 -16.84 0.41
N ARG A 118 8.62 -17.42 1.59
CA ARG A 118 9.60 -17.75 2.62
C ARG A 118 10.20 -19.17 2.44
N ASP A 119 9.49 -20.07 1.82
CA ASP A 119 9.95 -21.47 1.70
C ASP A 119 11.15 -21.63 0.75
N HIS A 120 11.53 -20.60 0.04
CA HIS A 120 12.65 -20.65 -0.89
C HIS A 120 13.97 -20.14 -0.31
N ASP A 121 13.93 -19.50 0.85
CA ASP A 121 15.15 -19.01 1.52
C ASP A 121 15.87 -20.11 2.33
N GLU A 122 15.24 -21.27 2.51
CA GLU A 122 15.79 -22.37 3.32
C GLU A 122 16.54 -23.45 2.49
N ARG A 123 16.79 -23.18 1.19
CA ARG A 123 17.53 -24.15 0.36
C ARG A 123 18.93 -23.67 -0.02
#